data_562e0a10aafd85b7389d5ab756325cf1
#
_entry.id   562e0a10aafd85b7389d5ab756325cf1
#
_cell.length_a   1.000
_cell.length_b   1.000
_cell.length_c   1.000
_cell.angle_alpha   90.00
_cell.angle_beta   90.00
_cell.angle_gamma   90.00
#
_symmetry.space_group_name_H-M   'P 1'
#
loop_
_entity.id
_entity.type
_entity.pdbx_description
1 polymer ?
#
loop_
_entity_poly.entity_id
_entity_poly.type
_entity_poly.pdbx_seq_one_letter_code
_entity_poly.pdbx_strand_id
1 'polypeptide(L)'
;MTKQQRKILIKIIIGVVLFAVGMVVTHLLTLPWWAELLIFLAVYLVPGFSVLEKAVRNIAHGQVFDENFLMTIASIAAFAIGQYPEAVEVILFYQVGELFEKIAVGRSRQAVSDLLDLCPDEATVLRDGKPETVLVDEVEVGEHILVRPGEKIPLDAAVFEGHTTIDTAALTGESMPVSAAEGDAVCSGCVNLSGAVELVVTKPASESTASKIMELVEESASSKAKTEQFITKFARYYTPCVVYAALALFLIPTVLLAVLAVPPAFLAGTTWTEWL
;
A
#
# COMPACT_ATOMS: atom_id res chain seq x y z
N MET A 1 -3.66 6.41 9.99
CA MET A 1 -2.21 6.15 9.79
C MET A 1 -1.74 5.04 10.70
N THR A 2 -1.14 4.01 10.16
CA THR A 2 -0.55 2.92 10.94
C THR A 2 0.69 3.38 11.72
N LYS A 3 1.10 2.62 12.76
CA LYS A 3 2.33 2.90 13.52
C LYS A 3 3.59 2.97 12.62
N GLN A 4 3.61 2.17 11.55
CA GLN A 4 4.70 2.18 10.55
C GLN A 4 4.73 3.46 9.72
N GLN A 5 3.58 3.90 9.19
CA GLN A 5 3.45 5.14 8.41
C GLN A 5 3.87 6.37 9.23
N ARG A 6 3.50 6.41 10.51
CA ARG A 6 3.89 7.48 11.43
C ARG A 6 5.40 7.53 11.66
N LYS A 7 6.07 6.37 11.77
CA LYS A 7 7.55 6.32 11.91
C LYS A 7 8.25 6.85 10.66
N ILE A 8 7.76 6.53 9.47
CA ILE A 8 8.33 7.03 8.20
C ILE A 8 8.14 8.55 8.13
N LEU A 9 6.94 9.05 8.41
CA LEU A 9 6.66 10.48 8.42
C LEU A 9 7.60 11.24 9.37
N ILE A 10 7.82 10.75 10.58
CA ILE A 10 8.73 11.37 11.56
C ILE A 10 10.16 11.42 10.99
N LYS A 11 10.65 10.33 10.38
CA LYS A 11 11.97 10.29 9.75
C LYS A 11 12.10 11.31 8.62
N ILE A 12 11.07 11.45 7.78
CA ILE A 12 11.04 12.45 6.69
C ILE A 12 11.11 13.86 7.28
N ILE A 13 10.27 14.18 8.27
CA ILE A 13 10.26 15.51 8.90
C ILE A 13 11.64 15.84 9.51
N ILE A 14 12.23 14.90 10.25
CA ILE A 14 13.56 15.09 10.83
C ILE A 14 14.58 15.28 9.70
N GLY A 15 14.55 14.46 8.64
CA GLY A 15 15.43 14.59 7.48
C GLY A 15 15.32 15.95 6.80
N VAL A 16 14.12 16.43 6.56
CA VAL A 16 13.87 17.75 5.93
C VAL A 16 14.38 18.90 6.82
N VAL A 17 14.13 18.83 8.12
CA VAL A 17 14.62 19.86 9.07
C VAL A 17 16.15 19.86 9.11
N LEU A 18 16.78 18.70 9.21
CA LEU A 18 18.25 18.58 9.21
C LEU A 18 18.84 19.02 7.87
N PHE A 19 18.19 18.71 6.75
CA PHE A 19 18.59 19.17 5.43
C PHE A 19 18.55 20.69 5.32
N ALA A 20 17.45 21.31 5.74
CA ALA A 20 17.32 22.77 5.74
C ALA A 20 18.37 23.45 6.63
N VAL A 21 18.65 22.88 7.81
CA VAL A 21 19.73 23.36 8.68
C VAL A 21 21.09 23.20 8.01
N GLY A 22 21.36 22.04 7.40
CA GLY A 22 22.60 21.79 6.65
C GLY A 22 22.82 22.81 5.54
N MET A 23 21.80 23.09 4.73
CA MET A 23 21.84 24.09 3.66
C MET A 23 22.14 25.51 4.20
N VAL A 24 21.51 25.89 5.30
CA VAL A 24 21.75 27.20 5.91
C VAL A 24 23.20 27.29 6.46
N VAL A 25 23.67 26.25 7.12
CA VAL A 25 25.04 26.20 7.68
C VAL A 25 26.09 26.27 6.58
N THR A 26 25.92 25.49 5.49
CA THR A 26 26.89 25.52 4.36
C THR A 26 26.82 26.82 3.56
N HIS A 27 25.66 27.49 3.52
CA HIS A 27 25.56 28.78 2.86
C HIS A 27 26.16 29.94 3.69
N LEU A 28 26.01 29.90 5.01
CA LEU A 28 26.53 30.94 5.90
C LEU A 28 28.03 30.82 6.24
N LEU A 29 28.54 29.58 6.24
CA LEU A 29 29.92 29.27 6.60
C LEU A 29 30.63 28.70 5.39
N THR A 30 31.82 29.26 5.05
CA THR A 30 32.69 28.66 4.04
C THR A 30 33.39 27.43 4.64
N LEU A 31 32.73 26.29 4.49
CA LEU A 31 33.20 25.01 5.02
C LEU A 31 34.16 24.33 4.02
N PRO A 32 35.18 23.59 4.51
CA PRO A 32 35.96 22.71 3.65
C PRO A 32 35.09 21.55 3.16
N TRP A 33 35.36 21.04 1.95
CA TRP A 33 34.57 20.01 1.27
C TRP A 33 34.28 18.75 2.13
N TRP A 34 35.24 18.35 2.98
CA TRP A 34 35.07 17.19 3.87
C TRP A 34 34.03 17.42 4.99
N ALA A 35 33.95 18.68 5.49
CA ALA A 35 32.95 19.02 6.52
C ALA A 35 31.54 19.07 5.93
N GLU A 36 31.40 19.60 4.72
CA GLU A 36 30.14 19.58 3.96
C GLU A 36 29.70 18.16 3.68
N LEU A 37 30.59 17.30 3.18
CA LEU A 37 30.34 15.86 2.99
C LEU A 37 29.84 15.21 4.29
N LEU A 38 30.47 15.44 5.44
CA LEU A 38 30.06 14.82 6.71
C LEU A 38 28.68 15.28 7.18
N ILE A 39 28.37 16.56 7.00
CA ILE A 39 27.05 17.11 7.34
C ILE A 39 25.96 16.42 6.51
N PHE A 40 26.07 16.44 5.17
CA PHE A 40 25.06 15.87 4.30
C PHE A 40 25.02 14.34 4.38
N LEU A 41 26.14 13.67 4.63
CA LEU A 41 26.15 12.22 4.89
C LEU A 41 25.38 11.87 6.17
N ALA A 42 25.54 12.63 7.24
CA ALA A 42 24.79 12.43 8.48
C ALA A 42 23.29 12.67 8.26
N VAL A 43 22.93 13.72 7.52
CA VAL A 43 21.54 14.01 7.14
C VAL A 43 20.95 12.89 6.28
N TYR A 44 21.72 12.41 5.28
CA TYR A 44 21.32 11.32 4.39
C TYR A 44 21.03 10.02 5.13
N LEU A 45 21.81 9.67 6.13
CA LEU A 45 21.65 8.42 6.87
C LEU A 45 20.32 8.33 7.64
N VAL A 46 19.71 9.44 8.02
CA VAL A 46 18.42 9.44 8.75
C VAL A 46 17.28 8.86 7.91
N PRO A 47 16.94 9.38 6.72
CA PRO A 47 15.96 8.79 5.84
C PRO A 47 16.53 7.62 5.01
N GLY A 48 17.79 7.66 4.60
CA GLY A 48 18.42 6.76 3.63
C GLY A 48 18.76 5.38 4.18
N PHE A 49 19.03 5.24 5.48
CA PHE A 49 19.46 3.96 6.05
C PHE A 49 18.51 2.81 5.72
N SER A 50 17.20 3.03 5.79
CA SER A 50 16.20 2.01 5.47
C SER A 50 16.17 1.64 3.98
N VAL A 51 16.53 2.55 3.09
CA VAL A 51 16.63 2.32 1.64
C VAL A 51 17.87 1.51 1.33
N LEU A 52 19.01 1.89 1.91
CA LEU A 52 20.28 1.15 1.82
C LEU A 52 20.13 -0.29 2.32
N GLU A 53 19.51 -0.49 3.49
CA GLU A 53 19.25 -1.83 4.05
C GLU A 53 18.41 -2.68 3.11
N LYS A 54 17.33 -2.11 2.54
CA LYS A 54 16.48 -2.80 1.56
C LYS A 54 17.23 -3.12 0.28
N ALA A 55 18.01 -2.17 -0.26
CA ALA A 55 18.81 -2.38 -1.46
C ALA A 55 19.79 -3.56 -1.28
N VAL A 56 20.56 -3.57 -0.18
CA VAL A 56 21.51 -4.65 0.13
C VAL A 56 20.77 -5.99 0.29
N ARG A 57 19.65 -6.01 0.99
CA ARG A 57 18.86 -7.23 1.20
C ARG A 57 18.29 -7.76 -0.12
N ASN A 58 17.76 -6.89 -0.97
CA ASN A 58 17.17 -7.28 -2.26
C ASN A 58 18.23 -7.80 -3.23
N ILE A 59 19.43 -7.21 -3.23
CA ILE A 59 20.60 -7.73 -3.96
C ILE A 59 20.94 -9.16 -3.48
N ALA A 60 20.99 -9.38 -2.17
CA ALA A 60 21.28 -10.69 -1.59
C ALA A 60 20.25 -11.76 -1.97
N HIS A 61 19.00 -11.36 -2.28
CA HIS A 61 17.93 -12.25 -2.76
C HIS A 61 17.82 -12.31 -4.30
N GLY A 62 18.79 -11.75 -5.03
CA GLY A 62 18.83 -11.78 -6.51
C GLY A 62 17.94 -10.75 -7.21
N GLN A 63 17.37 -9.79 -6.48
CA GLN A 63 16.61 -8.67 -7.02
C GLN A 63 17.52 -7.43 -7.11
N VAL A 64 18.39 -7.41 -8.14
CA VAL A 64 19.45 -6.41 -8.24
C VAL A 64 18.96 -5.07 -8.77
N PHE A 65 17.91 -5.03 -9.61
CA PHE A 65 17.47 -3.80 -10.28
C PHE A 65 16.11 -3.33 -9.76
N ASP A 66 16.00 -3.17 -8.44
CA ASP A 66 14.83 -2.55 -7.82
C ASP A 66 15.03 -1.02 -7.64
N GLU A 67 13.97 -0.35 -7.27
CA GLU A 67 13.97 1.09 -7.02
C GLU A 67 14.92 1.52 -5.90
N ASN A 68 15.05 0.69 -4.83
CA ASN A 68 15.95 1.00 -3.72
C ASN A 68 17.42 0.97 -4.17
N PHE A 69 17.78 0.02 -5.04
CA PHE A 69 19.09 -0.08 -5.65
C PHE A 69 19.39 1.15 -6.52
N LEU A 70 18.43 1.55 -7.39
CA LEU A 70 18.59 2.71 -8.26
C LEU A 70 18.79 4.01 -7.45
N MET A 71 17.95 4.22 -6.43
CA MET A 71 18.08 5.39 -5.55
C MET A 71 19.39 5.39 -4.78
N THR A 72 19.85 4.23 -4.34
CA THR A 72 21.13 4.07 -3.65
C THR A 72 22.30 4.43 -4.57
N ILE A 73 22.34 3.91 -5.81
CA ILE A 73 23.38 4.22 -6.77
C ILE A 73 23.38 5.70 -7.14
N ALA A 74 22.21 6.27 -7.44
CA ALA A 74 22.07 7.69 -7.77
C ALA A 74 22.61 8.58 -6.65
N SER A 75 22.28 8.26 -5.39
CA SER A 75 22.79 9.00 -4.23
C SER A 75 24.30 8.86 -4.06
N ILE A 76 24.85 7.65 -4.23
CA ILE A 76 26.31 7.42 -4.16
C ILE A 76 27.02 8.19 -5.28
N ALA A 77 26.48 8.19 -6.50
CA ALA A 77 27.03 8.94 -7.62
C ALA A 77 27.05 10.46 -7.33
N ALA A 78 25.93 11.00 -6.80
CA ALA A 78 25.86 12.41 -6.41
C ALA A 78 26.91 12.77 -5.33
N PHE A 79 27.10 11.90 -4.31
CA PHE A 79 28.19 12.08 -3.35
C PHE A 79 29.57 12.04 -4.00
N ALA A 80 29.79 11.15 -4.97
CA ALA A 80 31.09 10.99 -5.64
C ALA A 80 31.50 12.20 -6.49
N ILE A 81 30.51 12.90 -7.09
CA ILE A 81 30.78 14.13 -7.88
C ILE A 81 30.74 15.41 -7.04
N GLY A 82 30.52 15.30 -5.71
CA GLY A 82 30.51 16.45 -4.80
C GLY A 82 29.19 17.18 -4.71
N GLN A 83 28.10 16.62 -5.26
CA GLN A 83 26.73 17.17 -5.17
C GLN A 83 26.01 16.56 -3.96
N TYR A 84 26.45 17.00 -2.76
CA TYR A 84 25.96 16.42 -1.50
C TYR A 84 24.50 16.75 -1.19
N PRO A 85 24.00 17.99 -1.42
CA PRO A 85 22.59 18.32 -1.24
C PRO A 85 21.66 17.47 -2.11
N GLU A 86 22.01 17.31 -3.39
CA GLU A 86 21.23 16.55 -4.36
C GLU A 86 21.10 15.07 -3.94
N ALA A 87 22.15 14.50 -3.40
CA ALA A 87 22.11 13.13 -2.87
C ALA A 87 21.07 12.97 -1.75
N VAL A 88 20.92 13.97 -0.87
CA VAL A 88 19.92 13.98 0.20
C VAL A 88 18.53 14.24 -0.35
N GLU A 89 18.38 15.14 -1.32
CA GLU A 89 17.10 15.43 -1.95
C GLU A 89 16.49 14.20 -2.62
N VAL A 90 17.29 13.45 -3.41
CA VAL A 90 16.84 12.21 -4.05
C VAL A 90 16.22 11.25 -3.05
N ILE A 91 16.88 11.01 -1.91
CA ILE A 91 16.39 10.06 -0.92
C ILE A 91 15.17 10.58 -0.14
N LEU A 92 15.10 11.89 0.10
CA LEU A 92 13.93 12.52 0.75
C LEU A 92 12.71 12.44 -0.15
N PHE A 93 12.82 12.78 -1.44
CA PHE A 93 11.72 12.65 -2.40
C PHE A 93 11.26 11.20 -2.55
N TYR A 94 12.19 10.26 -2.61
CA TYR A 94 11.86 8.84 -2.65
C TYR A 94 11.06 8.41 -1.40
N GLN A 95 11.48 8.80 -0.21
CA GLN A 95 10.79 8.48 1.05
C GLN A 95 9.38 9.08 1.13
N VAL A 96 9.20 10.30 0.59
CA VAL A 96 7.88 10.92 0.48
C VAL A 96 6.99 10.09 -0.45
N GLY A 97 7.49 9.70 -1.63
CA GLY A 97 6.77 8.82 -2.56
C GLY A 97 6.38 7.48 -1.93
N GLU A 98 7.32 6.81 -1.24
CA GLU A 98 7.07 5.55 -0.52
C GLU A 98 5.99 5.70 0.58
N LEU A 99 5.98 6.85 1.27
CA LEU A 99 4.94 7.15 2.26
C LEU A 99 3.56 7.27 1.63
N PHE A 100 3.43 8.02 0.51
CA PHE A 100 2.17 8.16 -0.21
C PHE A 100 1.66 6.83 -0.74
N GLU A 101 2.54 6.01 -1.31
CA GLU A 101 2.20 4.66 -1.77
C GLU A 101 1.65 3.81 -0.62
N LYS A 102 2.35 3.75 0.52
CA LYS A 102 1.90 2.99 1.69
C LYS A 102 0.58 3.48 2.27
N ILE A 103 0.30 4.79 2.20
CA ILE A 103 -0.99 5.34 2.63
C ILE A 103 -2.09 4.90 1.66
N ALA A 104 -1.86 5.00 0.35
CA ALA A 104 -2.82 4.64 -0.68
C ALA A 104 -3.16 3.14 -0.64
N VAL A 105 -2.14 2.27 -0.61
CA VAL A 105 -2.30 0.81 -0.50
C VAL A 105 -2.97 0.42 0.82
N GLY A 106 -2.58 1.07 1.93
CA GLY A 106 -3.17 0.80 3.24
C GLY A 106 -4.66 1.12 3.30
N ARG A 107 -5.10 2.23 2.70
CA ARG A 107 -6.53 2.58 2.61
C ARG A 107 -7.32 1.59 1.75
N SER A 108 -6.76 1.17 0.64
CA SER A 108 -7.39 0.17 -0.24
C SER A 108 -7.59 -1.17 0.48
N ARG A 109 -6.58 -1.64 1.22
CA ARG A 109 -6.67 -2.88 2.00
C ARG A 109 -7.67 -2.78 3.15
N GLN A 110 -7.73 -1.62 3.83
CA GLN A 110 -8.70 -1.41 4.91
C GLN A 110 -10.13 -1.45 4.39
N ALA A 111 -10.42 -0.82 3.24
CA ALA A 111 -11.74 -0.86 2.63
C ALA A 111 -12.19 -2.29 2.28
N VAL A 112 -11.26 -3.15 1.83
CA VAL A 112 -11.54 -4.57 1.59
C VAL A 112 -11.76 -5.32 2.91
N SER A 113 -10.95 -5.05 3.95
CA SER A 113 -11.11 -5.68 5.28
C SER A 113 -12.45 -5.31 5.92
N ASP A 114 -12.87 -4.03 5.79
CA ASP A 114 -14.16 -3.57 6.32
C ASP A 114 -15.34 -4.27 5.63
N LEU A 115 -15.18 -4.67 4.36
CA LEU A 115 -16.18 -5.48 3.63
C LEU A 115 -16.19 -6.95 4.09
N LEU A 116 -15.02 -7.53 4.40
CA LEU A 116 -14.93 -8.88 4.99
C LEU A 116 -15.68 -8.97 6.32
N ASP A 117 -15.61 -7.91 7.12
CA ASP A 117 -16.34 -7.84 8.39
C ASP A 117 -17.88 -7.81 8.22
N LEU A 118 -18.42 -7.68 6.99
CA LEU A 118 -19.87 -7.76 6.75
C LEU A 118 -20.43 -9.18 6.87
N CYS A 119 -19.59 -10.20 6.65
CA CYS A 119 -20.02 -11.61 6.70
C CYS A 119 -19.67 -12.21 8.08
N PRO A 120 -20.65 -12.47 8.96
CA PRO A 120 -20.41 -13.28 10.16
C PRO A 120 -20.08 -14.72 9.76
N ASP A 121 -19.15 -15.35 10.47
CA ASP A 121 -18.78 -16.75 10.26
C ASP A 121 -19.78 -17.73 10.92
N GLU A 122 -20.55 -17.26 11.90
CA GLU A 122 -21.46 -18.06 12.72
C GLU A 122 -22.89 -17.52 12.67
N ALA A 123 -23.85 -18.40 12.79
CA ALA A 123 -25.28 -18.10 12.92
C ALA A 123 -25.88 -18.81 14.12
N THR A 124 -26.85 -18.20 14.81
CA THR A 124 -27.64 -18.85 15.84
C THR A 124 -28.90 -19.43 15.24
N VAL A 125 -28.92 -20.74 15.03
CA VAL A 125 -30.08 -21.48 14.48
C VAL A 125 -30.98 -21.99 15.61
N LEU A 126 -32.30 -21.98 15.37
CA LEU A 126 -33.30 -22.54 16.29
C LEU A 126 -33.67 -23.96 15.86
N ARG A 127 -33.03 -24.97 16.48
CA ARG A 127 -33.34 -26.39 16.24
C ARG A 127 -34.10 -26.94 17.44
N ASP A 128 -35.26 -27.48 17.20
CA ASP A 128 -36.18 -27.98 18.24
C ASP A 128 -36.49 -26.93 19.34
N GLY A 129 -36.57 -25.65 18.96
CA GLY A 129 -36.82 -24.53 19.86
C GLY A 129 -35.64 -24.16 20.77
N LYS A 130 -34.43 -24.69 20.52
CA LYS A 130 -33.23 -24.35 21.24
C LYS A 130 -32.26 -23.61 20.35
N PRO A 131 -31.66 -22.50 20.82
CA PRO A 131 -30.63 -21.79 20.06
C PRO A 131 -29.31 -22.59 20.07
N GLU A 132 -28.79 -22.85 18.87
CA GLU A 132 -27.50 -23.50 18.61
C GLU A 132 -26.67 -22.61 17.70
N THR A 133 -25.40 -22.39 18.05
CA THR A 133 -24.48 -21.65 17.18
C THR A 133 -23.77 -22.61 16.23
N VAL A 134 -23.92 -22.37 14.95
CA VAL A 134 -23.33 -23.18 13.87
C VAL A 134 -22.61 -22.28 12.89
N LEU A 135 -21.75 -22.85 12.03
CA LEU A 135 -21.14 -22.11 10.93
C LEU A 135 -22.22 -21.73 9.91
N VAL A 136 -22.10 -20.55 9.32
CA VAL A 136 -23.07 -20.03 8.33
C VAL A 136 -23.21 -20.97 7.13
N ASP A 137 -22.13 -21.65 6.74
CA ASP A 137 -22.12 -22.62 5.64
C ASP A 137 -22.90 -23.93 5.94
N GLU A 138 -23.19 -24.19 7.22
CA GLU A 138 -23.95 -25.37 7.68
C GLU A 138 -25.45 -25.11 7.78
N VAL A 139 -25.88 -23.86 7.55
CA VAL A 139 -27.29 -23.46 7.65
C VAL A 139 -28.00 -23.72 6.33
N GLU A 140 -29.09 -24.46 6.38
CA GLU A 140 -29.91 -24.79 5.21
C GLU A 140 -31.01 -23.74 4.96
N VAL A 141 -31.46 -23.66 3.70
CA VAL A 141 -32.60 -22.81 3.32
C VAL A 141 -33.85 -23.34 3.99
N GLY A 142 -34.62 -22.45 4.64
CA GLY A 142 -35.81 -22.78 5.41
C GLY A 142 -35.54 -22.99 6.91
N GLU A 143 -34.30 -23.03 7.37
CA GLU A 143 -33.97 -23.02 8.80
C GLU A 143 -34.29 -21.67 9.43
N HIS A 144 -34.58 -21.68 10.71
CA HIS A 144 -34.88 -20.52 11.51
C HIS A 144 -33.63 -20.05 12.24
N ILE A 145 -33.29 -18.79 12.09
CA ILE A 145 -32.16 -18.16 12.76
C ILE A 145 -32.64 -17.03 13.68
N LEU A 146 -32.02 -16.93 14.86
CA LEU A 146 -32.28 -15.89 15.84
C LEU A 146 -31.20 -14.81 15.74
N VAL A 147 -31.60 -13.55 15.49
CA VAL A 147 -30.70 -12.41 15.45
C VAL A 147 -31.08 -11.40 16.53
N ARG A 148 -30.14 -11.14 17.45
CA ARG A 148 -30.31 -10.22 18.56
C ARG A 148 -29.94 -8.79 18.20
N PRO A 149 -30.39 -7.79 18.96
CA PRO A 149 -29.94 -6.42 18.79
C PRO A 149 -28.42 -6.29 18.87
N GLY A 150 -27.84 -5.59 17.88
CA GLY A 150 -26.39 -5.42 17.71
C GLY A 150 -25.71 -6.53 16.91
N GLU A 151 -26.39 -7.62 16.62
CA GLU A 151 -25.86 -8.71 15.79
C GLU A 151 -26.06 -8.42 14.29
N LYS A 152 -25.16 -8.93 13.46
CA LYS A 152 -25.28 -8.90 12.00
C LYS A 152 -26.13 -10.07 11.54
N ILE A 153 -26.93 -9.82 10.51
CA ILE A 153 -27.73 -10.86 9.83
C ILE A 153 -26.78 -11.73 9.01
N PRO A 154 -26.66 -13.04 9.32
CA PRO A 154 -25.67 -13.91 8.70
C PRO A 154 -26.02 -14.32 7.27
N LEU A 155 -27.33 -14.49 6.97
CA LEU A 155 -27.84 -15.00 5.70
C LEU A 155 -29.00 -14.15 5.21
N ASP A 156 -29.24 -14.15 3.91
CA ASP A 156 -30.46 -13.57 3.32
C ASP A 156 -31.66 -14.34 3.84
N ALA A 157 -32.61 -13.63 4.43
CA ALA A 157 -33.75 -14.23 5.13
C ALA A 157 -35.01 -13.38 5.03
N ALA A 158 -36.14 -13.91 5.50
CA ALA A 158 -37.37 -13.18 5.73
C ALA A 158 -37.74 -13.19 7.21
N VAL A 159 -38.28 -12.10 7.72
CA VAL A 159 -38.76 -12.03 9.12
C VAL A 159 -39.91 -13.00 9.31
N PHE A 160 -39.74 -14.00 10.19
CA PHE A 160 -40.75 -14.97 10.55
C PHE A 160 -41.57 -14.49 11.75
N GLU A 161 -40.90 -14.03 12.80
CA GLU A 161 -41.52 -13.51 14.01
C GLU A 161 -40.76 -12.35 14.60
N GLY A 162 -41.47 -11.32 15.05
CA GLY A 162 -40.90 -10.14 15.69
C GLY A 162 -40.96 -8.91 14.83
N HIS A 163 -40.39 -7.82 15.38
CA HIS A 163 -40.32 -6.51 14.73
C HIS A 163 -38.99 -5.86 15.14
N THR A 164 -38.30 -5.31 14.16
CA THR A 164 -37.02 -4.64 14.43
C THR A 164 -36.75 -3.50 13.47
N THR A 165 -35.66 -2.78 13.74
CA THR A 165 -35.08 -1.79 12.84
C THR A 165 -33.70 -2.28 12.42
N ILE A 166 -33.41 -2.23 11.14
CA ILE A 166 -32.20 -2.78 10.52
C ILE A 166 -31.37 -1.63 9.95
N ASP A 167 -30.09 -1.61 10.27
CA ASP A 167 -29.11 -0.73 9.65
C ASP A 167 -28.59 -1.40 8.37
N THR A 168 -28.88 -0.77 7.24
CA THR A 168 -28.47 -1.20 5.90
C THR A 168 -27.31 -0.37 5.35
N ALA A 169 -26.78 0.60 6.11
CA ALA A 169 -25.79 1.58 5.64
C ALA A 169 -24.53 0.95 5.05
N ALA A 170 -24.11 -0.19 5.59
CA ALA A 170 -22.93 -0.91 5.11
C ALA A 170 -23.11 -1.48 3.68
N LEU A 171 -24.35 -1.77 3.24
CA LEU A 171 -24.67 -2.32 1.93
C LEU A 171 -25.16 -1.26 0.95
N THR A 172 -26.07 -0.38 1.41
CA THR A 172 -26.77 0.58 0.55
C THR A 172 -26.16 1.98 0.60
N GLY A 173 -25.39 2.29 1.65
CA GLY A 173 -24.88 3.63 1.94
C GLY A 173 -25.93 4.57 2.54
N GLU A 174 -27.18 4.11 2.76
CA GLU A 174 -28.24 4.89 3.38
C GLU A 174 -28.09 4.90 4.90
N SER A 175 -27.96 6.08 5.51
CA SER A 175 -27.76 6.22 6.96
C SER A 175 -29.06 6.07 7.78
N MET A 176 -30.24 6.01 7.14
CA MET A 176 -31.50 5.84 7.84
C MET A 176 -31.83 4.36 7.99
N PRO A 177 -31.97 3.86 9.23
CA PRO A 177 -32.39 2.49 9.48
C PRO A 177 -33.79 2.20 8.91
N VAL A 178 -34.00 0.98 8.44
CA VAL A 178 -35.26 0.51 7.85
C VAL A 178 -35.99 -0.38 8.85
N SER A 179 -37.28 -0.14 9.04
CA SER A 179 -38.12 -1.02 9.86
C SER A 179 -38.39 -2.33 9.10
N ALA A 180 -38.31 -3.45 9.82
CA ALA A 180 -38.65 -4.78 9.30
C ALA A 180 -39.65 -5.48 10.22
N ALA A 181 -40.70 -6.03 9.63
CA ALA A 181 -41.77 -6.73 10.28
C ALA A 181 -41.97 -8.11 9.60
N GLU A 182 -42.88 -8.94 10.14
CA GLU A 182 -43.19 -10.25 9.60
C GLU A 182 -43.46 -10.24 8.08
N GLY A 183 -42.77 -11.09 7.35
CA GLY A 183 -42.81 -11.21 5.89
C GLY A 183 -41.83 -10.33 5.13
N ASP A 184 -41.19 -9.36 5.78
CA ASP A 184 -40.20 -8.50 5.14
C ASP A 184 -38.88 -9.24 4.87
N ALA A 185 -38.32 -9.02 3.68
CA ALA A 185 -37.02 -9.58 3.33
C ALA A 185 -35.89 -8.77 3.95
N VAL A 186 -34.88 -9.46 4.46
CA VAL A 186 -33.69 -8.89 5.06
C VAL A 186 -32.43 -9.47 4.42
N CYS A 187 -31.40 -8.66 4.25
CA CYS A 187 -30.16 -9.05 3.60
C CYS A 187 -29.06 -9.40 4.61
N SER A 188 -28.24 -10.38 4.27
CA SER A 188 -27.02 -10.69 5.00
C SER A 188 -26.07 -9.48 5.03
N GLY A 189 -25.36 -9.31 6.16
CA GLY A 189 -24.45 -8.19 6.37
C GLY A 189 -25.07 -6.92 6.96
N CYS A 190 -26.42 -6.82 7.01
CA CYS A 190 -27.11 -5.77 7.75
C CYS A 190 -27.04 -5.99 9.25
N VAL A 191 -27.18 -4.93 10.05
CA VAL A 191 -27.14 -4.99 11.52
C VAL A 191 -28.56 -4.84 12.08
N ASN A 192 -28.95 -5.77 12.96
CA ASN A 192 -30.18 -5.66 13.72
C ASN A 192 -30.01 -4.64 14.87
N LEU A 193 -30.88 -3.61 14.97
CA LEU A 193 -30.68 -2.52 15.94
C LEU A 193 -31.56 -2.60 17.17
N SER A 194 -32.81 -3.09 17.08
CA SER A 194 -33.77 -2.86 18.17
C SER A 194 -34.30 -4.15 18.82
N GLY A 195 -35.05 -4.98 18.13
CA GLY A 195 -35.70 -6.18 18.68
C GLY A 195 -34.96 -7.47 18.32
N ALA A 196 -35.03 -8.50 19.15
CA ALA A 196 -34.64 -9.83 18.72
C ALA A 196 -35.69 -10.34 17.72
N VAL A 197 -35.22 -10.86 16.59
CA VAL A 197 -36.09 -11.35 15.51
C VAL A 197 -35.73 -12.77 15.15
N GLU A 198 -36.75 -13.56 14.82
CA GLU A 198 -36.61 -14.85 14.21
C GLU A 198 -36.77 -14.70 12.70
N LEU A 199 -35.80 -15.20 11.95
CA LEU A 199 -35.70 -15.08 10.51
C LEU A 199 -35.69 -16.47 9.88
N VAL A 200 -36.38 -16.65 8.75
CA VAL A 200 -36.31 -17.87 7.92
C VAL A 200 -35.34 -17.64 6.79
N VAL A 201 -34.33 -18.48 6.68
CA VAL A 201 -33.30 -18.40 5.64
C VAL A 201 -33.91 -18.64 4.27
N THR A 202 -33.68 -17.71 3.34
CA THR A 202 -34.23 -17.76 1.98
C THR A 202 -33.23 -18.17 0.91
N LYS A 203 -31.91 -17.99 1.18
CA LYS A 203 -30.83 -18.35 0.26
C LYS A 203 -29.69 -19.03 0.99
N PRO A 204 -28.98 -19.96 0.34
CA PRO A 204 -27.79 -20.58 0.92
C PRO A 204 -26.65 -19.55 1.08
N ALA A 205 -25.67 -19.84 1.94
CA ALA A 205 -24.55 -18.97 2.22
C ALA A 205 -23.79 -18.50 0.97
N SER A 206 -23.58 -19.41 0.01
CA SER A 206 -22.89 -19.10 -1.26
C SER A 206 -23.64 -18.13 -2.18
N GLU A 207 -24.96 -17.99 -2.02
CA GLU A 207 -25.79 -17.08 -2.80
C GLU A 207 -26.24 -15.85 -2.02
N SER A 208 -25.78 -15.69 -0.79
CA SER A 208 -26.13 -14.55 0.05
C SER A 208 -25.64 -13.21 -0.55
N THR A 209 -26.31 -12.13 -0.21
CA THR A 209 -25.95 -10.79 -0.69
C THR A 209 -24.53 -10.43 -0.31
N ALA A 210 -24.11 -10.73 0.93
CA ALA A 210 -22.78 -10.48 1.41
C ALA A 210 -21.72 -11.29 0.63
N SER A 211 -21.95 -12.58 0.37
CA SER A 211 -21.05 -13.44 -0.41
C SER A 211 -20.88 -12.96 -1.86
N LYS A 212 -21.94 -12.50 -2.51
CA LYS A 212 -21.86 -11.92 -3.87
C LYS A 212 -21.08 -10.63 -3.92
N ILE A 213 -21.22 -9.76 -2.92
CA ILE A 213 -20.41 -8.54 -2.81
C ILE A 213 -18.93 -8.90 -2.65
N MET A 214 -18.64 -9.91 -1.82
CA MET A 214 -17.30 -10.43 -1.61
C MET A 214 -16.65 -10.93 -2.90
N GLU A 215 -17.38 -11.77 -3.65
CA GLU A 215 -16.92 -12.31 -4.95
C GLU A 215 -16.58 -11.18 -5.93
N LEU A 216 -17.45 -10.16 -6.05
CA LEU A 216 -17.22 -8.99 -6.91
C LEU A 216 -15.98 -8.18 -6.49
N VAL A 217 -15.77 -8.03 -5.18
CA VAL A 217 -14.59 -7.33 -4.63
C VAL A 217 -13.32 -8.14 -4.90
N GLU A 218 -13.35 -9.45 -4.69
CA GLU A 218 -12.22 -10.34 -4.94
C GLU A 218 -11.85 -10.40 -6.43
N GLU A 219 -12.83 -10.47 -7.32
CA GLU A 219 -12.64 -10.41 -8.77
C GLU A 219 -12.02 -9.07 -9.19
N SER A 220 -12.52 -7.96 -8.64
CA SER A 220 -11.96 -6.63 -8.88
C SER A 220 -10.53 -6.50 -8.37
N ALA A 221 -10.23 -7.03 -7.18
CA ALA A 221 -8.89 -7.05 -6.60
C ALA A 221 -7.93 -7.93 -7.42
N SER A 222 -8.38 -9.08 -7.93
CA SER A 222 -7.59 -9.97 -8.78
C SER A 222 -7.25 -9.33 -10.12
N SER A 223 -8.14 -8.55 -10.69
CA SER A 223 -7.90 -7.79 -11.93
C SER A 223 -6.82 -6.73 -11.75
N LYS A 224 -6.82 -6.02 -10.61
CA LYS A 224 -5.78 -5.05 -10.24
C LYS A 224 -4.41 -5.72 -10.07
N ALA A 225 -4.37 -6.91 -9.47
CA ALA A 225 -3.14 -7.68 -9.31
C ALA A 225 -2.50 -8.09 -10.66
N LYS A 226 -3.27 -8.33 -11.70
CA LYS A 226 -2.75 -8.61 -13.06
C LYS A 226 -2.01 -7.41 -13.65
N THR A 227 -2.52 -6.20 -13.44
CA THR A 227 -1.89 -4.96 -13.92
C THR A 227 -0.58 -4.69 -13.16
N GLU A 228 -0.56 -4.89 -11.84
CA GLU A 228 0.65 -4.76 -11.02
C GLU A 228 1.72 -5.79 -11.43
N GLN A 229 1.33 -7.03 -11.72
CA GLN A 229 2.25 -8.05 -12.25
C GLN A 229 2.83 -7.68 -13.59
N PHE A 230 2.05 -7.05 -14.48
CA PHE A 230 2.55 -6.57 -15.76
C PHE A 230 3.59 -5.47 -15.58
N ILE A 231 3.34 -4.48 -14.73
CA ILE A 231 4.29 -3.39 -14.42
C ILE A 231 5.59 -3.97 -13.84
N THR A 232 5.50 -4.87 -12.89
CA THR A 232 6.67 -5.53 -12.29
C THR A 232 7.47 -6.34 -13.31
N LYS A 233 6.77 -7.07 -14.19
CA LYS A 233 7.41 -7.84 -15.26
C LYS A 233 8.08 -6.93 -16.30
N PHE A 234 7.44 -5.83 -16.67
CA PHE A 234 8.01 -4.83 -17.56
C PHE A 234 9.25 -4.18 -16.95
N ALA A 235 9.17 -3.73 -15.70
CA ALA A 235 10.28 -3.11 -14.99
C ALA A 235 11.52 -4.03 -14.92
N ARG A 236 11.34 -5.32 -14.76
CA ARG A 236 12.43 -6.32 -14.73
C ARG A 236 13.31 -6.30 -15.99
N TYR A 237 12.75 -5.98 -17.15
CA TYR A 237 13.51 -5.87 -18.41
C TYR A 237 13.93 -4.43 -18.71
N TYR A 238 13.03 -3.48 -18.46
CA TYR A 238 13.27 -2.06 -18.74
C TYR A 238 14.40 -1.48 -17.88
N THR A 239 14.37 -1.76 -16.57
CA THR A 239 15.36 -1.17 -15.65
C THR A 239 16.81 -1.56 -15.99
N PRO A 240 17.16 -2.85 -16.22
CA PRO A 240 18.50 -3.20 -16.66
C PRO A 240 18.92 -2.51 -17.97
N CYS A 241 18.02 -2.41 -18.95
CA CYS A 241 18.30 -1.72 -20.21
C CYS A 241 18.68 -0.26 -19.98
N VAL A 242 17.93 0.44 -19.14
CA VAL A 242 18.21 1.86 -18.81
C VAL A 242 19.54 1.99 -18.07
N VAL A 243 19.81 1.12 -17.09
CA VAL A 243 21.08 1.13 -16.34
C VAL A 243 22.28 0.87 -17.26
N TYR A 244 22.20 -0.14 -18.12
CA TYR A 244 23.28 -0.41 -19.09
C TYR A 244 23.45 0.72 -20.12
N ALA A 245 22.36 1.34 -20.57
CA ALA A 245 22.42 2.50 -21.45
C ALA A 245 23.09 3.70 -20.76
N ALA A 246 22.76 3.97 -19.49
CA ALA A 246 23.40 5.02 -18.71
C ALA A 246 24.88 4.74 -18.47
N LEU A 247 25.24 3.49 -18.12
CA LEU A 247 26.63 3.08 -17.99
C LEU A 247 27.42 3.23 -19.31
N ALA A 248 26.81 2.85 -20.42
CA ALA A 248 27.42 3.03 -21.74
C ALA A 248 27.63 4.51 -22.07
N LEU A 249 26.63 5.34 -21.78
CA LEU A 249 26.69 6.79 -22.00
C LEU A 249 27.81 7.44 -21.16
N PHE A 250 28.06 6.94 -19.96
CA PHE A 250 29.16 7.41 -19.10
C PHE A 250 30.52 6.85 -19.52
N LEU A 251 30.62 5.52 -19.73
CA LEU A 251 31.89 4.85 -19.98
C LEU A 251 32.45 5.12 -21.38
N ILE A 252 31.61 5.16 -22.43
CA ILE A 252 32.07 5.34 -23.80
C ILE A 252 32.78 6.67 -24.00
N PRO A 253 32.19 7.84 -23.63
CA PRO A 253 32.92 9.12 -23.74
C PRO A 253 34.15 9.18 -22.86
N THR A 254 34.08 8.65 -21.63
CA THR A 254 35.22 8.66 -20.70
C THR A 254 36.41 7.85 -21.25
N VAL A 255 36.16 6.65 -21.80
CA VAL A 255 37.17 5.81 -22.41
C VAL A 255 37.73 6.46 -23.69
N LEU A 256 36.86 7.06 -24.52
CA LEU A 256 37.29 7.78 -25.71
C LEU A 256 38.21 8.98 -25.37
N LEU A 257 37.85 9.75 -24.35
CA LEU A 257 38.71 10.84 -23.86
C LEU A 257 40.08 10.35 -23.32
N ALA A 258 40.08 9.17 -22.67
CA ALA A 258 41.30 8.59 -22.10
C ALA A 258 42.24 7.95 -23.16
N VAL A 259 41.67 7.38 -24.23
CA VAL A 259 42.39 6.59 -25.24
C VAL A 259 42.79 7.41 -26.48
N LEU A 260 41.96 8.39 -26.85
CA LEU A 260 42.21 9.19 -28.04
C LEU A 260 43.13 10.37 -27.70
N ALA A 261 44.25 10.46 -28.40
CA ALA A 261 45.21 11.61 -28.25
C ALA A 261 44.57 12.95 -28.72
N VAL A 262 43.58 12.88 -29.61
CA VAL A 262 42.74 14.01 -30.06
C VAL A 262 41.29 13.61 -29.91
N PRO A 263 40.58 14.11 -28.91
CA PRO A 263 39.18 13.76 -28.72
C PRO A 263 38.31 14.26 -29.92
N PRO A 264 37.24 13.52 -30.30
CA PRO A 264 36.28 14.01 -31.26
C PRO A 264 35.72 15.38 -30.88
N ALA A 265 35.39 16.22 -31.88
CA ALA A 265 34.97 17.61 -31.63
C ALA A 265 33.80 17.76 -30.61
N PHE A 266 32.90 16.76 -30.55
CA PHE A 266 31.78 16.77 -29.61
C PHE A 266 32.17 16.43 -28.13
N LEU A 267 33.38 15.91 -27.90
CA LEU A 267 33.93 15.63 -26.57
C LEU A 267 34.99 16.67 -26.15
N ALA A 268 35.39 17.56 -27.07
CA ALA A 268 36.41 18.56 -26.79
C ALA A 268 35.89 19.56 -25.72
N GLY A 269 36.61 19.63 -24.61
CA GLY A 269 36.25 20.51 -23.49
C GLY A 269 35.33 19.93 -22.43
N THR A 270 34.84 18.68 -22.59
CA THR A 270 34.02 18.00 -21.56
C THR A 270 34.91 17.26 -20.56
N THR A 271 34.45 17.17 -19.31
CA THR A 271 35.07 16.39 -18.25
C THR A 271 34.26 15.15 -17.93
N TRP A 272 34.88 14.16 -17.31
CA TRP A 272 34.21 12.93 -16.92
C TRP A 272 33.01 13.17 -15.99
N THR A 273 33.04 14.26 -15.20
CA THR A 273 31.95 14.64 -14.28
C THR A 273 30.70 15.14 -14.98
N GLU A 274 30.81 15.61 -16.23
CA GLU A 274 29.66 16.06 -17.03
C GLU A 274 28.85 14.90 -17.63
N TRP A 275 29.42 13.69 -17.60
CA TRP A 275 28.80 12.46 -18.10
C TRP A 275 28.25 11.56 -17.00
N LEU A 276 28.52 11.86 -15.73
CA LEU A 276 28.02 11.13 -14.56
C LEU A 276 26.63 11.63 -14.14
#